data_77c8ab2c8dddde6143215d37a9f48be2
#
_entry.id   77c8ab2c8dddde6143215d37a9f48be2
#
_cell.length_a   1.000
_cell.length_b   1.000
_cell.length_c   1.000
_cell.angle_alpha   90.00
_cell.angle_beta   90.00
_cell.angle_gamma   90.00
#
_symmetry.space_group_name_H-M   'P 1'
#
loop_
_entity.id
_entity.type
_entity.pdbx_description
1 polymer ?
#
loop_
_entity_poly.entity_id
_entity_poly.type
_entity_poly.pdbx_seq_one_letter_code
_entity_poly.pdbx_strand_id
1 'polypeptide(L)'
;MSEEIIIEVAYALPEEQVIISIKVPTIFNVQQAIEKSGIQKKFPSIDLSKNKVGIFGKKTTLDQPLNDRDRIEIYRPLILDPKEMRRKRAAKKN
;
A
#
# COMPACT_ATOMS: atom_id res chain seq x y z
N MET A 1 -23.37 10.55 16.15
CA MET A 1 -22.20 11.07 15.42
C MET A 1 -21.37 9.91 14.95
N SER A 2 -20.98 9.96 13.71
CA SER A 2 -20.07 8.92 13.22
C SER A 2 -18.68 9.18 13.77
N GLU A 3 -18.07 8.16 14.28
CA GLU A 3 -16.70 8.24 14.72
C GLU A 3 -15.79 8.21 13.50
N GLU A 4 -14.73 8.98 13.60
CA GLU A 4 -13.72 9.01 12.54
C GLU A 4 -12.37 8.68 13.11
N ILE A 5 -11.52 8.11 12.27
CA ILE A 5 -10.15 7.80 12.62
C ILE A 5 -9.23 8.46 11.61
N ILE A 6 -7.99 8.69 12.02
CA ILE A 6 -6.98 9.23 11.14
C ILE A 6 -6.09 8.06 10.74
N ILE A 7 -5.91 7.90 9.44
CA ILE A 7 -5.04 6.86 8.91
C ILE A 7 -4.11 7.46 7.85
N GLU A 8 -3.06 6.74 7.57
CA GLU A 8 -2.13 7.11 6.51
C GLU A 8 -2.17 6.06 5.41
N VAL A 9 -2.02 6.52 4.16
CA VAL A 9 -1.87 5.63 3.02
C VAL A 9 -0.51 5.93 2.42
N ALA A 10 0.35 4.94 2.41
CA ALA A 10 1.73 5.07 1.94
C ALA A 10 1.95 4.23 0.68
N TYR A 11 2.66 4.82 -0.27
CA TYR A 11 3.03 4.11 -1.49
C TYR A 11 4.54 4.26 -1.67
N ALA A 12 5.23 3.15 -1.63
CA ALA A 12 6.70 3.15 -1.73
C ALA A 12 7.12 3.14 -3.19
N LEU A 13 7.81 4.19 -3.59
CA LEU A 13 8.43 4.30 -4.89
C LEU A 13 9.93 4.04 -4.74
N PRO A 14 10.64 3.71 -5.83
CA PRO A 14 12.07 3.43 -5.72
C PRO A 14 12.88 4.57 -5.12
N GLU A 15 12.50 5.81 -5.40
CA GLU A 15 13.27 6.97 -5.00
C GLU A 15 12.65 7.75 -3.85
N GLU A 16 11.38 7.49 -3.54
CA GLU A 16 10.70 8.23 -2.50
C GLU A 16 9.52 7.43 -1.97
N GLN A 17 9.00 7.85 -0.84
CA GLN A 17 7.79 7.30 -0.29
C GLN A 17 6.75 8.42 -0.21
N VAL A 18 5.57 8.15 -0.74
CA VAL A 18 4.46 9.11 -0.70
C VAL A 18 3.52 8.67 0.41
N ILE A 19 3.20 9.59 1.32
CA ILE A 19 2.29 9.31 2.42
C ILE A 19 1.17 10.34 2.39
N ILE A 20 -0.07 9.86 2.39
CA ILE A 20 -1.26 10.71 2.43
C ILE A 20 -1.99 10.42 3.72
N SER A 21 -2.20 11.46 4.54
CA SER A 21 -2.95 11.32 5.77
C SER A 21 -4.40 11.72 5.51
N ILE A 22 -5.34 10.89 5.92
CA ILE A 22 -6.77 11.17 5.73
C ILE A 22 -7.56 10.79 6.96
N LYS A 23 -8.75 11.37 7.05
CA LYS A 23 -9.70 11.04 8.10
C LYS A 23 -10.84 10.26 7.46
N VAL A 24 -11.16 9.11 8.03
CA VAL A 24 -12.19 8.22 7.49
C VAL A 24 -13.11 7.73 8.60
N PRO A 25 -14.35 7.36 8.26
CA PRO A 25 -15.22 6.71 9.24
C PRO A 25 -14.62 5.40 9.73
N THR A 26 -14.90 5.06 10.98
CA THR A 26 -14.38 3.82 11.58
C THR A 26 -14.82 2.56 10.85
N ILE A 27 -15.90 2.65 10.09
CA ILE A 27 -16.44 1.49 9.35
C ILE A 27 -15.69 1.22 8.04
N PHE A 28 -14.77 2.10 7.64
CA PHE A 28 -14.02 1.91 6.40
C PHE A 28 -13.05 0.73 6.54
N ASN A 29 -12.85 0.04 5.42
CA ASN A 29 -11.80 -0.96 5.30
C ASN A 29 -10.62 -0.38 4.52
N VAL A 30 -9.60 -1.21 4.31
CA VAL A 30 -8.38 -0.79 3.61
C VAL A 30 -8.70 -0.25 2.22
N GLN A 31 -9.52 -0.97 1.45
CA GLN A 31 -9.84 -0.56 0.09
C GLN A 31 -10.52 0.80 0.05
N GLN A 32 -11.51 1.01 0.91
CA GLN A 32 -12.24 2.26 0.95
C GLN A 32 -11.33 3.44 1.31
N ALA A 33 -10.42 3.22 2.23
CA ALA A 33 -9.47 4.25 2.63
C ALA A 33 -8.52 4.60 1.49
N ILE A 34 -8.02 3.60 0.77
CA ILE A 34 -7.15 3.84 -0.37
C ILE A 34 -7.89 4.65 -1.43
N GLU A 35 -9.14 4.30 -1.70
CA GLU A 35 -9.94 5.03 -2.67
C GLU A 35 -10.17 6.48 -2.25
N LYS A 36 -10.49 6.69 -0.99
CA LYS A 36 -10.72 8.03 -0.50
C LYS A 36 -9.47 8.89 -0.50
N SER A 37 -8.31 8.28 -0.30
CA SER A 37 -7.05 9.02 -0.28
C SER A 37 -6.72 9.69 -1.60
N GLY A 38 -7.28 9.19 -2.70
CA GLY A 38 -6.97 9.70 -4.03
C GLY A 38 -5.61 9.26 -4.55
N ILE A 39 -4.93 8.35 -3.86
CA ILE A 39 -3.58 7.96 -4.25
C ILE A 39 -3.56 7.29 -5.62
N GLN A 40 -4.64 6.60 -5.98
CA GLN A 40 -4.74 5.95 -7.29
C GLN A 40 -4.87 6.97 -8.42
N LYS A 41 -5.46 8.13 -8.15
CA LYS A 41 -5.52 9.20 -9.13
C LYS A 41 -4.16 9.83 -9.33
N LYS A 42 -3.39 9.94 -8.26
CA LYS A 42 -2.03 10.48 -8.31
C LYS A 42 -1.07 9.50 -8.97
N PHE A 43 -1.29 8.22 -8.76
CA PHE A 43 -0.46 7.14 -9.33
C PHE A 43 -1.36 6.13 -10.02
N PRO A 44 -1.76 6.41 -11.28
CA PRO A 44 -2.71 5.52 -11.99
C PRO A 44 -2.19 4.10 -12.21
N SER A 45 -0.90 3.89 -12.04
CA SER A 45 -0.32 2.55 -12.18
C SER A 45 -0.67 1.62 -11.02
N ILE A 46 -1.20 2.16 -9.92
CA ILE A 46 -1.61 1.32 -8.80
C ILE A 46 -2.86 0.53 -9.21
N ASP A 47 -2.74 -0.78 -9.13
CA ASP A 47 -3.83 -1.70 -9.44
C ASP A 47 -3.97 -2.63 -8.24
N LEU A 48 -5.03 -2.45 -7.47
CA LEU A 48 -5.22 -3.20 -6.22
C LEU A 48 -5.48 -4.69 -6.45
N SER A 49 -5.73 -5.09 -7.69
CA SER A 49 -5.80 -6.51 -8.02
C SER A 49 -4.40 -7.13 -8.11
N LYS A 50 -3.38 -6.32 -8.26
CA LYS A 50 -1.99 -6.78 -8.40
C LYS A 50 -1.09 -6.29 -7.27
N ASN A 51 -1.29 -5.04 -6.84
CA ASN A 51 -0.50 -4.49 -5.75
C ASN A 51 -0.97 -5.08 -4.43
N LYS A 52 -0.05 -5.63 -3.67
CA LYS A 52 -0.39 -6.13 -2.35
C LYS A 52 -0.41 -4.97 -1.36
N VAL A 53 -1.15 -5.15 -0.28
CA VAL A 53 -1.26 -4.11 0.74
C VAL A 53 -0.91 -4.69 2.10
N GLY A 54 -0.55 -3.80 3.01
CA GLY A 54 -0.24 -4.19 4.37
C GLY A 54 -0.53 -3.05 5.34
N ILE A 55 -0.45 -3.36 6.62
CA ILE A 55 -0.56 -2.37 7.70
C ILE A 55 0.67 -2.56 8.58
N PHE A 56 1.47 -1.49 8.69
CA PHE A 56 2.71 -1.51 9.47
C PHE A 56 3.59 -2.73 9.15
N GLY A 57 3.80 -2.97 7.87
CA GLY A 57 4.69 -4.03 7.40
C GLY A 57 4.10 -5.42 7.39
N LYS A 58 2.86 -5.59 7.82
CA LYS A 58 2.20 -6.89 7.81
C LYS A 58 1.22 -6.95 6.67
N LYS A 59 1.33 -7.98 5.83
CA LYS A 59 0.38 -8.17 4.74
C LYS A 59 -1.04 -8.26 5.27
N THR A 60 -1.95 -7.63 4.55
CA THR A 60 -3.37 -7.67 4.88
C THR A 60 -4.19 -7.77 3.62
N THR A 61 -5.51 -7.76 3.79
CA THR A 61 -6.44 -7.84 2.67
C THR A 61 -7.15 -6.51 2.49
N LEU A 62 -7.80 -6.33 1.34
CA LEU A 62 -8.49 -5.09 1.06
C LEU A 62 -9.72 -4.86 1.93
N ASP A 63 -10.29 -5.93 2.48
CA ASP A 63 -11.46 -5.84 3.35
C ASP A 63 -11.11 -5.74 4.84
N GLN A 64 -9.82 -5.62 5.17
CA GLN A 64 -9.38 -5.51 6.54
C GLN A 64 -9.94 -4.24 7.19
N PRO A 65 -10.59 -4.35 8.37
CA PRO A 65 -11.01 -3.16 9.11
C PRO A 65 -9.81 -2.36 9.59
N LEU A 66 -10.04 -1.08 9.83
CA LEU A 66 -8.97 -0.15 10.21
C LEU A 66 -9.12 0.29 11.66
N ASN A 67 -7.99 0.58 12.27
CA ASN A 67 -7.92 1.21 13.59
C ASN A 67 -7.32 2.60 13.45
N ASP A 68 -7.61 3.45 14.43
CA ASP A 68 -7.06 4.80 14.43
C ASP A 68 -5.53 4.73 14.40
N ARG A 69 -4.94 5.60 13.57
CA ARG A 69 -3.49 5.71 13.40
C ARG A 69 -2.87 4.57 12.59
N ASP A 70 -3.68 3.74 11.96
CA ASP A 70 -3.13 2.72 11.07
C ASP A 70 -2.43 3.37 9.87
N ARG A 71 -1.37 2.71 9.42
CA ARG A 71 -0.70 3.08 8.17
C ARG A 71 -0.92 1.95 7.17
N ILE A 72 -1.68 2.26 6.13
CA ILE A 72 -1.87 1.34 5.02
C ILE A 72 -0.69 1.51 4.07
N GLU A 73 -0.05 0.42 3.73
CA GLU A 73 1.07 0.41 2.80
C GLU A 73 0.65 -0.29 1.53
N ILE A 74 0.92 0.35 0.39
CA ILE A 74 0.68 -0.26 -0.91
C ILE A 74 2.04 -0.67 -1.44
N TYR A 75 2.21 -1.96 -1.67
CA TYR A 75 3.47 -2.50 -2.17
C TYR A 75 3.41 -2.56 -3.69
N ARG A 76 4.46 -2.11 -4.31
CA ARG A 76 4.57 -2.26 -5.75
C ARG A 76 4.71 -3.74 -6.09
N PRO A 77 4.13 -4.17 -7.21
CA PRO A 77 4.44 -5.50 -7.70
C PRO A 77 5.96 -5.59 -7.82
N LEU A 78 6.51 -6.67 -7.34
CA LEU A 78 7.94 -6.86 -7.50
C LEU A 78 8.23 -6.90 -8.99
N ILE A 79 8.94 -5.91 -9.45
CA ILE A 79 9.41 -5.91 -10.84
C ILE A 79 10.25 -7.15 -11.06
N LEU A 80 10.95 -7.55 -9.98
CA LEU A 80 11.75 -8.76 -9.96
C LEU A 80 11.23 -9.64 -8.85
N ASP A 81 10.73 -10.82 -9.19
CA ASP A 81 10.43 -11.79 -8.15
C ASP A 81 11.75 -12.35 -7.61
N PRO A 82 11.70 -13.08 -6.48
CA PRO A 82 12.93 -13.60 -5.90
C PRO A 82 13.78 -14.45 -6.85
N LYS A 83 13.15 -15.17 -7.77
CA LYS A 83 13.86 -15.96 -8.74
C LYS A 83 14.66 -15.10 -9.71
N GLU A 84 14.04 -14.04 -10.18
CA GLU A 84 14.71 -13.11 -11.09
C GLU A 84 15.87 -12.39 -10.41
N MET A 85 15.68 -12.02 -9.16
CA MET A 85 16.77 -11.42 -8.40
C MET A 85 17.94 -12.34 -8.27
N ARG A 86 17.71 -13.63 -8.02
CA ARG A 86 18.78 -14.61 -7.95
C ARG A 86 19.51 -14.75 -9.28
N ARG A 87 18.77 -14.78 -10.36
CA ARG A 87 19.38 -14.87 -11.70
C ARG A 87 20.25 -13.67 -11.99
N LYS A 88 19.78 -12.49 -11.63
CA LYS A 88 20.57 -11.28 -11.84
C LYS A 88 21.83 -11.26 -11.02
N ARG A 89 21.75 -11.74 -9.79
CA ARG A 89 22.95 -11.84 -8.94
C ARG A 89 23.95 -12.79 -9.52
N ALA A 90 23.48 -13.95 -9.98
CA ALA A 90 24.37 -14.94 -10.59
C ALA A 90 25.03 -14.37 -11.83
N ALA A 91 24.28 -13.68 -12.67
CA ALA A 91 24.82 -13.06 -13.87
C ALA A 91 25.88 -12.01 -13.54
N LYS A 92 25.67 -11.24 -12.47
CA LYS A 92 26.61 -10.21 -12.08
C LYS A 92 27.90 -10.75 -11.49
N LYS A 93 27.86 -11.95 -10.94
CA LYS A 93 29.04 -12.56 -10.35
C LYS A 93 30.02 -13.09 -11.38
N ASN A 94 29.57 -13.29 -12.58
CA ASN A 94 30.40 -13.87 -13.63
C ASN A 94 31.11 -12.82 -14.44
#